data_e33983ea52377ba52e8f5aa9c5b2d2ce
#
_entry.id   e33983ea52377ba52e8f5aa9c5b2d2ce
#
_cell.length_a   1.000
_cell.length_b   1.000
_cell.length_c   1.000
_cell.angle_alpha   90.00
_cell.angle_beta   90.00
_cell.angle_gamma   90.00
#
_symmetry.space_group_name_H-M   'P 1'
#
loop_
_entity.id
_entity.type
_entity.pdbx_description
1 polymer ?
#
loop_
_entity_poly.entity_id
_entity_poly.type
_entity_poly.pdbx_seq_one_letter_code
_entity_poly.pdbx_strand_id
1 'polypeptide(L)'
;MDNIQAKRYLLNKTETIESTPFGPDVSVFKVKHKMFATLSLGKGNEKGTNGKMAGHYCINLKCDPEEAVMLRDVFAAVIPGYHMNKTQWNTVILDGSIPQGEVERMIDNSYMLVVSKMPKQDQQSLLMPL
;
A
#
# COMPACT_ATOMS: atom_id res chain seq x y z
N MET A 1 6.82 -5.17 -10.71
CA MET A 1 7.02 -3.79 -10.22
C MET A 1 8.11 -3.81 -9.16
N ASP A 2 9.12 -2.98 -9.32
CA ASP A 2 10.17 -2.81 -8.32
C ASP A 2 9.84 -1.63 -7.40
N ASN A 3 10.73 -1.36 -6.41
CA ASN A 3 10.49 -0.30 -5.44
C ASN A 3 10.50 1.10 -6.06
N ILE A 4 11.30 1.31 -7.11
CA ILE A 4 11.39 2.62 -7.79
C ILE A 4 10.10 2.89 -8.54
N GLN A 5 9.61 1.90 -9.27
CA GLN A 5 8.33 1.99 -9.99
C GLN A 5 7.16 2.19 -9.02
N ALA A 6 7.17 1.45 -7.91
CA ALA A 6 6.14 1.56 -6.89
C ALA A 6 6.10 2.96 -6.27
N LYS A 7 7.26 3.49 -5.88
CA LYS A 7 7.34 4.85 -5.32
C LYS A 7 6.83 5.88 -6.32
N ARG A 8 7.23 5.77 -7.59
CA ARG A 8 6.79 6.69 -8.64
C ARG A 8 5.27 6.64 -8.79
N TYR A 9 4.70 5.45 -8.81
CA TYR A 9 3.25 5.28 -8.95
C TYR A 9 2.51 5.88 -7.76
N LEU A 10 2.98 5.62 -6.53
CA LEU A 10 2.40 6.16 -5.31
C LEU A 10 2.45 7.70 -5.30
N LEU A 11 3.61 8.27 -5.62
CA LEU A 11 3.78 9.73 -5.62
C LEU A 11 3.02 10.43 -6.73
N ASN A 12 2.63 9.70 -7.77
CA ASN A 12 1.86 10.26 -8.88
C ASN A 12 0.36 10.40 -8.53
N LYS A 13 -0.09 9.85 -7.42
CA LYS A 13 -1.46 10.09 -6.94
C LYS A 13 -1.58 11.53 -6.46
N THR A 14 -2.74 12.15 -6.75
CA THR A 14 -2.99 13.56 -6.45
C THR A 14 -2.75 13.89 -4.98
N GLU A 15 -1.94 14.92 -4.73
CA GLU A 15 -1.62 15.44 -3.39
C GLU A 15 -0.98 14.41 -2.45
N THR A 16 -0.29 13.43 -2.99
CA THR A 16 0.43 12.44 -2.17
C THR A 16 1.76 13.02 -1.68
N ILE A 17 2.01 12.87 -0.39
CA ILE A 17 3.24 13.29 0.26
C ILE A 17 3.89 12.08 0.91
N GLU A 18 5.19 11.92 0.65
CA GLU A 18 6.02 10.89 1.29
C GLU A 18 6.72 11.47 2.51
N SER A 19 6.77 10.70 3.59
CA SER A 19 7.51 11.07 4.80
C SER A 19 8.07 9.80 5.46
N THR A 20 8.96 9.99 6.43
CA THR A 20 9.58 8.88 7.16
C THR A 20 9.43 9.06 8.66
N PRO A 21 8.19 9.12 9.19
CA PRO A 21 7.98 9.39 10.63
C PRO A 21 8.46 8.26 11.53
N PHE A 22 8.67 7.05 10.99
CA PHE A 22 9.14 5.88 11.75
C PHE A 22 10.62 5.58 11.52
N GLY A 23 11.35 6.53 10.90
CA GLY A 23 12.76 6.36 10.58
C GLY A 23 13.00 6.20 9.08
N PRO A 24 14.28 6.18 8.63
CA PRO A 24 14.62 6.21 7.21
C PRO A 24 14.25 4.94 6.45
N ASP A 25 13.96 3.85 7.15
CA ASP A 25 13.72 2.55 6.51
C ASP A 25 12.28 2.35 6.04
N VAL A 26 11.35 3.20 6.47
CA VAL A 26 9.93 3.08 6.14
C VAL A 26 9.42 4.39 5.56
N SER A 27 9.06 4.37 4.28
CA SER A 27 8.38 5.50 3.63
C SER A 27 6.88 5.38 3.86
N VAL A 28 6.25 6.49 4.27
CA VAL A 28 4.81 6.58 4.49
C VAL A 28 4.23 7.56 3.48
N PHE A 29 3.16 7.16 2.82
CA PHE A 29 2.49 7.95 1.79
C PHE A 29 1.12 8.38 2.30
N LYS A 30 0.89 9.68 2.35
CA LYS A 30 -0.35 10.27 2.86
C LYS A 30 -0.98 11.18 1.82
N VAL A 31 -2.31 11.23 1.86
CA VAL A 31 -3.10 12.21 1.13
C VAL A 31 -3.94 12.96 2.17
N LYS A 32 -3.84 14.30 2.18
CA LYS A 32 -4.51 15.15 3.19
C LYS A 32 -4.35 14.59 4.61
N HIS A 33 -3.11 14.28 4.98
CA HIS A 33 -2.71 13.76 6.30
C HIS A 33 -3.21 12.35 6.62
N LYS A 34 -3.83 11.64 5.67
CA LYS A 34 -4.30 10.26 5.86
C LYS A 34 -3.38 9.29 5.15
N MET A 35 -2.86 8.31 5.89
CA MET A 35 -1.98 7.30 5.33
C MET A 35 -2.77 6.33 4.45
N PHE A 36 -2.27 6.07 3.24
CA PHE A 36 -2.84 5.04 2.37
C PHE A 36 -1.82 4.00 1.93
N ALA A 37 -0.54 4.21 2.19
CA ALA A 37 0.49 3.23 1.83
C ALA A 37 1.74 3.41 2.68
N THR A 38 2.48 2.31 2.87
CA THR A 38 3.86 2.33 3.34
C THR A 38 4.71 1.50 2.39
N LEU A 39 6.00 1.81 2.30
CA LEU A 39 6.95 1.07 1.48
C LEU A 39 8.22 0.85 2.29
N SER A 40 8.65 -0.40 2.41
CA SER A 40 9.85 -0.75 3.17
C SER A 40 10.49 -2.02 2.63
N LEU A 41 11.78 -2.20 2.90
CA LEU A 41 12.49 -3.42 2.54
C LEU A 41 12.30 -4.47 3.63
N GLY A 42 11.85 -5.66 3.26
CA GLY A 42 11.69 -6.77 4.19
C GLY A 42 13.04 -7.34 4.62
N LYS A 43 13.14 -7.68 5.90
CA LYS A 43 14.37 -8.18 6.52
C LYS A 43 14.39 -9.71 6.65
N GLY A 44 13.21 -10.33 6.62
CA GLY A 44 13.08 -11.78 6.78
C GLY A 44 12.80 -12.24 8.19
N ASN A 45 12.86 -11.32 9.16
CA ASN A 45 12.61 -11.64 10.57
C ASN A 45 11.22 -11.14 11.04
N GLU A 46 10.38 -10.74 10.13
CA GLU A 46 9.03 -10.26 10.45
C GLU A 46 8.21 -11.41 11.02
N LYS A 47 7.72 -11.22 12.23
CA LYS A 47 7.00 -12.26 12.97
C LYS A 47 5.72 -12.68 12.23
N GLY A 48 5.54 -13.99 12.09
CA GLY A 48 4.34 -14.55 11.48
C GLY A 48 4.32 -14.54 9.96
N THR A 49 5.42 -14.15 9.31
CA THR A 49 5.50 -14.08 7.84
C THR A 49 6.33 -15.20 7.21
N ASN A 50 6.90 -16.08 8.02
CA ASN A 50 7.74 -17.21 7.56
C ASN A 50 8.88 -16.80 6.62
N GLY A 51 9.43 -15.61 6.84
CA GLY A 51 10.55 -15.10 6.04
C GLY A 51 10.16 -14.64 4.64
N LYS A 52 8.88 -14.59 4.31
CA LYS A 52 8.41 -14.21 2.96
C LYS A 52 8.84 -12.82 2.53
N MET A 53 9.04 -11.90 3.48
CA MET A 53 9.41 -10.52 3.18
C MET A 53 10.90 -10.33 2.93
N ALA A 54 11.72 -11.36 3.21
CA ALA A 54 13.18 -11.24 3.16
C ALA A 54 13.70 -10.77 1.80
N GLY A 55 14.42 -9.65 1.78
CA GLY A 55 15.08 -9.14 0.59
C GLY A 55 14.14 -8.51 -0.44
N HIS A 56 12.85 -8.42 -0.17
CA HIS A 56 11.87 -7.81 -1.06
C HIS A 56 11.34 -6.51 -0.48
N TYR A 57 11.12 -5.52 -1.32
CA TYR A 57 10.34 -4.36 -0.92
C TYR A 57 8.88 -4.77 -0.79
N CYS A 58 8.21 -4.21 0.22
CA CYS A 58 6.83 -4.53 0.53
C CYS A 58 6.02 -3.25 0.68
N ILE A 59 4.79 -3.27 0.16
CA ILE A 59 3.87 -2.15 0.29
C ILE A 59 2.73 -2.58 1.19
N ASN A 60 2.43 -1.81 2.24
CA ASN A 60 1.19 -1.98 2.97
C ASN A 60 0.12 -1.11 2.32
N LEU A 61 -1.01 -1.71 2.00
CA LEU A 61 -2.13 -1.04 1.34
C LEU A 61 -3.42 -1.34 2.06
N LYS A 62 -4.27 -0.30 2.20
CA LYS A 62 -5.59 -0.46 2.76
C LYS A 62 -6.48 -1.17 1.75
N CYS A 63 -7.38 -2.04 2.26
CA CYS A 63 -8.23 -2.85 1.42
C CYS A 63 -9.55 -3.13 2.11
N ASP A 64 -10.62 -3.25 1.32
CA ASP A 64 -11.88 -3.75 1.82
C ASP A 64 -11.67 -5.16 2.40
N PRO A 65 -12.24 -5.49 3.58
CA PRO A 65 -11.97 -6.77 4.22
C PRO A 65 -12.24 -8.01 3.37
N GLU A 66 -13.31 -8.02 2.60
CA GLU A 66 -13.63 -9.16 1.74
C GLU A 66 -12.64 -9.30 0.60
N GLU A 67 -12.30 -8.19 -0.03
CA GLU A 67 -11.30 -8.18 -1.10
C GLU A 67 -9.92 -8.51 -0.56
N ALA A 68 -9.59 -8.08 0.66
CA ALA A 68 -8.32 -8.40 1.28
C ALA A 68 -8.10 -9.91 1.39
N VAL A 69 -9.11 -10.65 1.85
CA VAL A 69 -9.06 -12.11 1.92
C VAL A 69 -8.90 -12.71 0.54
N MET A 70 -9.67 -12.23 -0.43
CA MET A 70 -9.64 -12.73 -1.80
C MET A 70 -8.26 -12.57 -2.44
N LEU A 71 -7.64 -11.41 -2.26
CA LEU A 71 -6.31 -11.13 -2.81
C LEU A 71 -5.24 -12.04 -2.19
N ARG A 72 -5.36 -12.33 -0.88
CA ARG A 72 -4.44 -13.26 -0.21
C ARG A 72 -4.59 -14.68 -0.70
N ASP A 73 -5.81 -15.07 -1.10
CA ASP A 73 -6.05 -16.39 -1.68
C ASP A 73 -5.50 -16.50 -3.10
N VAL A 74 -5.62 -15.44 -3.88
CA VAL A 74 -5.19 -15.43 -5.29
C VAL A 74 -3.68 -15.29 -5.44
N PHE A 75 -3.05 -14.42 -4.62
CA PHE A 75 -1.63 -14.11 -4.76
C PHE A 75 -0.86 -14.52 -3.50
N ALA A 76 0.08 -15.44 -3.66
CA ALA A 76 0.94 -15.86 -2.54
C ALA A 76 1.76 -14.69 -1.97
N ALA A 77 2.07 -13.68 -2.78
CA ALA A 77 2.82 -12.49 -2.36
C ALA A 77 1.97 -11.44 -1.65
N VAL A 78 0.67 -11.68 -1.47
CA VAL A 78 -0.21 -10.83 -0.66
C VAL A 78 -0.48 -11.54 0.66
N ILE A 79 -0.11 -10.88 1.76
CA ILE A 79 -0.28 -11.43 3.12
C ILE A 79 -1.01 -10.41 4.00
N PRO A 80 -1.54 -10.83 5.17
CA PRO A 80 -2.15 -9.87 6.10
C PRO A 80 -1.19 -8.76 6.47
N GLY A 81 -1.70 -7.54 6.64
CA GLY A 81 -0.88 -6.37 6.87
C GLY A 81 0.06 -6.49 8.06
N TYR A 82 1.36 -6.52 7.82
CA TYR A 82 2.38 -6.59 8.85
C TYR A 82 2.43 -5.27 9.62
N HIS A 83 2.32 -5.32 10.94
CA HIS A 83 2.22 -4.15 11.84
C HIS A 83 1.01 -3.25 11.55
N MET A 84 -0.01 -3.79 10.88
CA MET A 84 -1.23 -3.06 10.54
C MET A 84 -2.45 -3.85 11.02
N ASN A 85 -3.62 -3.22 10.97
CA ASN A 85 -4.88 -3.92 11.18
C ASN A 85 -5.05 -4.94 10.03
N LYS A 86 -5.03 -6.22 10.38
CA LYS A 86 -4.99 -7.30 9.37
C LYS A 86 -6.32 -7.51 8.65
N THR A 87 -7.40 -6.95 9.17
CA THR A 87 -8.71 -6.99 8.51
C THR A 87 -8.80 -5.99 7.36
N GLN A 88 -8.17 -4.82 7.53
CA GLN A 88 -8.29 -3.70 6.59
C GLN A 88 -7.01 -3.39 5.82
N TRP A 89 -5.93 -4.12 6.07
CA TRP A 89 -4.65 -3.88 5.42
C TRP A 89 -4.04 -5.17 4.93
N ASN A 90 -3.45 -5.13 3.74
CA ASN A 90 -2.61 -6.20 3.20
C ASN A 90 -1.18 -5.71 3.04
N THR A 91 -0.23 -6.63 3.17
CA THR A 91 1.15 -6.40 2.76
C THR A 91 1.35 -7.07 1.41
N VAL A 92 1.78 -6.28 0.43
CA VAL A 92 2.05 -6.75 -0.94
C VAL A 92 3.56 -6.85 -1.11
N ILE A 93 4.05 -8.07 -1.30
CA ILE A 93 5.48 -8.34 -1.45
C ILE A 93 5.84 -8.19 -2.93
N LEU A 94 6.79 -7.29 -3.22
CA LEU A 94 7.20 -7.00 -4.59
C LEU A 94 8.28 -7.98 -5.03
N ASP A 95 7.90 -9.23 -5.22
CA ASP A 95 8.82 -10.30 -5.63
C ASP A 95 8.72 -10.61 -7.14
N GLY A 96 7.94 -9.82 -7.88
CA GLY A 96 7.75 -10.00 -9.30
C GLY A 96 6.66 -10.98 -9.69
N SER A 97 6.03 -11.66 -8.73
CA SER A 97 5.00 -12.67 -9.01
C SER A 97 3.63 -12.07 -9.34
N ILE A 98 3.36 -10.84 -8.88
CA ILE A 98 2.07 -10.18 -9.12
C ILE A 98 2.21 -9.29 -10.36
N PRO A 99 1.31 -9.39 -11.35
CA PRO A 99 1.35 -8.50 -12.51
C PRO A 99 1.31 -7.03 -12.08
N GLN A 100 2.08 -6.19 -12.77
CA GLN A 100 2.20 -4.77 -12.43
C GLN A 100 0.84 -4.07 -12.37
N GLY A 101 -0.04 -4.35 -13.32
CA GLY A 101 -1.37 -3.75 -13.34
C GLY A 101 -2.20 -4.10 -12.11
N GLU A 102 -2.01 -5.29 -11.55
CA GLU A 102 -2.70 -5.69 -10.33
C GLU A 102 -2.18 -4.94 -9.11
N VAL A 103 -0.86 -4.73 -9.02
CA VAL A 103 -0.29 -3.92 -7.93
C VAL A 103 -0.79 -2.48 -8.04
N GLU A 104 -0.81 -1.93 -9.26
CA GLU A 104 -1.34 -0.58 -9.50
C GLU A 104 -2.80 -0.47 -9.07
N ARG A 105 -3.61 -1.47 -9.40
CA ARG A 105 -5.02 -1.51 -9.00
C ARG A 105 -5.17 -1.53 -7.47
N MET A 106 -4.34 -2.30 -6.78
CA MET A 106 -4.36 -2.34 -5.31
C MET A 106 -3.98 -0.98 -4.70
N ILE A 107 -3.00 -0.29 -5.29
CA ILE A 107 -2.62 1.07 -4.87
C ILE A 107 -3.78 2.03 -5.11
N ASP A 108 -4.40 1.98 -6.29
CA ASP A 108 -5.53 2.84 -6.61
C ASP A 108 -6.68 2.64 -5.62
N ASN A 109 -7.00 1.39 -5.31
CA ASN A 109 -8.08 1.06 -4.39
C ASN A 109 -7.80 1.56 -2.97
N SER A 110 -6.54 1.44 -2.50
CA SER A 110 -6.16 1.94 -1.19
C SER A 110 -6.33 3.46 -1.11
N TYR A 111 -5.86 4.18 -2.12
CA TYR A 111 -6.02 5.62 -2.21
C TYR A 111 -7.50 6.00 -2.20
N MET A 112 -8.32 5.35 -3.01
CA MET A 112 -9.74 5.63 -3.11
C MET A 112 -10.51 5.33 -1.81
N LEU A 113 -10.13 4.27 -1.11
CA LEU A 113 -10.75 3.96 0.19
C LEU A 113 -10.52 5.07 1.20
N VAL A 114 -9.32 5.63 1.24
CA VAL A 114 -9.00 6.73 2.14
C VAL A 114 -9.74 7.99 1.71
N VAL A 115 -9.72 8.33 0.42
CA VAL A 115 -10.38 9.53 -0.11
C VAL A 115 -11.90 9.46 0.08
N SER A 116 -12.50 8.29 -0.10
CA SER A 116 -13.95 8.11 -0.02
C SER A 116 -14.54 8.42 1.36
N LYS A 117 -13.70 8.41 2.39
CA LYS A 117 -14.12 8.71 3.77
C LYS A 117 -13.91 10.17 4.17
N MET A 118 -13.38 10.97 3.25
CA MET A 118 -13.14 12.39 3.48
C MET A 118 -14.43 13.21 3.25
N PRO A 119 -14.49 14.45 3.77
CA PRO A 119 -15.59 15.35 3.41
C PRO A 119 -15.68 15.55 1.89
N LYS A 120 -16.87 15.80 1.39
CA LYS A 120 -17.13 15.97 -0.04
C LYS A 120 -16.22 17.01 -0.69
N GLN A 121 -15.96 18.11 0.01
CA GLN A 121 -15.09 19.17 -0.49
C GLN A 121 -13.68 18.66 -0.77
N ASP A 122 -13.14 17.84 0.13
CA ASP A 122 -11.82 17.24 -0.05
C ASP A 122 -11.81 16.24 -1.19
N GLN A 123 -12.86 15.44 -1.30
CA GLN A 123 -13.00 14.49 -2.41
C GLN A 123 -12.98 15.21 -3.75
N GLN A 124 -13.71 16.32 -3.86
CA GLN A 124 -13.76 17.09 -5.10
C GLN A 124 -12.40 17.64 -5.50
N SER A 125 -11.64 18.16 -4.53
CA SER A 125 -10.32 18.71 -4.82
C SER A 125 -9.33 17.64 -5.28
N LEU A 126 -9.53 16.39 -4.88
CA LEU A 126 -8.64 15.29 -5.23
C LEU A 126 -9.03 14.56 -6.51
N LEU A 127 -10.35 14.38 -6.73
CA LEU A 127 -10.84 13.53 -7.81
C LEU A 127 -11.31 14.30 -9.04
N MET A 128 -11.54 15.61 -8.90
CA MET A 128 -11.95 16.48 -10.00
C MET A 128 -11.04 17.69 -10.09
N PRO A 129 -9.73 17.49 -10.27
CA PRO A 129 -8.81 18.62 -10.41
C PRO A 129 -9.07 19.35 -11.71
N LEU A 130 -8.95 20.63 -11.64
CA LEU A 130 -9.07 21.48 -12.83
C LEU A 130 -7.81 21.42 -13.69
#